data_a7e5b682079431945fb6e18ee1373fa7
#
_entry.id   a7e5b682079431945fb6e18ee1373fa7
#
_cell.length_a   1.000
_cell.length_b   1.000
_cell.length_c   1.000
_cell.angle_alpha   90.00
_cell.angle_beta   90.00
_cell.angle_gamma   90.00
#
_symmetry.space_group_name_H-M   'P 1'
#
loop_
_entity.id
_entity.type
_entity.pdbx_description
1 polymer ?
#
loop_
_entity_poly.entity_id
_entity_poly.type
_entity_poly.pdbx_seq_one_letter_code
_entity_poly.pdbx_strand_id
1 'polypeptide(L)'
;ISQSDERVRLEIGRGLEGCLNDAKCGRILDDYFVPYRDNDEYTKGTELTVEATLNVLADEYDVQIQGLDENLQLEEGEDEEDYTIIFIIVVIIIFAVCLIMEKNDYHGGGGIFVGGGGSSGGSFGGGFSGGGGASR
;
A
#
# COMPACT_ATOMS: atom_id res chain seq x y z
N ILE A 1 9.06 12.42 -17.25
CA ILE A 1 7.92 12.24 -18.17
C ILE A 1 8.49 11.82 -19.51
N SER A 2 8.00 10.72 -20.08
CA SER A 2 8.27 10.28 -21.46
C SER A 2 6.97 10.40 -22.25
N GLN A 3 6.89 11.42 -23.07
CA GLN A 3 5.69 11.70 -23.86
C GLN A 3 5.51 10.65 -24.97
N SER A 4 6.61 10.13 -25.53
CA SER A 4 6.56 9.08 -26.56
C SER A 4 6.04 7.74 -26.08
N ASP A 5 6.24 7.44 -24.79
CA ASP A 5 5.83 6.18 -24.17
C ASP A 5 4.59 6.36 -23.30
N GLU A 6 4.04 7.57 -23.24
CA GLU A 6 2.90 7.96 -22.40
C GLU A 6 3.11 7.62 -20.90
N ARG A 7 4.38 7.71 -20.45
CA ARG A 7 4.77 7.32 -19.09
C ARG A 7 5.20 8.52 -18.27
N VAL A 8 4.76 8.52 -17.02
CA VAL A 8 5.20 9.43 -15.98
C VAL A 8 5.79 8.65 -14.82
N ARG A 9 6.76 9.24 -14.15
CA ARG A 9 7.33 8.74 -12.91
C ARG A 9 7.63 9.91 -12.01
N LEU A 10 7.20 9.78 -10.75
CA LEU A 10 7.58 10.64 -9.65
C LEU A 10 8.61 9.89 -8.82
N GLU A 11 9.81 10.44 -8.68
CA GLU A 11 10.91 9.83 -7.95
C GLU A 11 11.26 10.69 -6.73
N ILE A 12 11.19 10.09 -5.56
CA ILE A 12 11.34 10.77 -4.28
C ILE A 12 12.70 10.43 -3.67
N GLY A 13 13.38 11.46 -3.16
CA GLY A 13 14.61 11.29 -2.42
C GLY A 13 14.37 10.71 -1.03
N ARG A 14 15.34 9.95 -0.50
CA ARG A 14 15.27 9.23 0.78
C ARG A 14 14.80 10.06 1.98
N GLY A 15 15.03 11.38 1.96
CA GLY A 15 14.60 12.26 3.04
C GLY A 15 13.10 12.55 3.07
N LEU A 16 12.38 12.25 2.00
CA LEU A 16 10.95 12.54 1.84
C LEU A 16 10.08 11.28 1.79
N GLU A 17 10.69 10.09 1.86
CA GLU A 17 9.97 8.80 1.79
C GLU A 17 8.93 8.64 2.92
N GLY A 18 9.11 9.35 4.05
CA GLY A 18 8.18 9.34 5.17
C GLY A 18 6.84 10.00 4.85
N CYS A 19 6.87 11.16 4.19
CA CYS A 19 5.67 11.92 3.84
C CYS A 19 5.15 11.62 2.43
N LEU A 20 6.04 11.28 1.50
CA LEU A 20 5.75 10.93 0.11
C LEU A 20 6.16 9.49 -0.18
N ASN A 21 5.40 8.54 0.32
CA ASN A 21 5.60 7.14 0.01
C ASN A 21 5.09 6.79 -1.41
N ASP A 22 5.43 5.59 -1.91
CA ASP A 22 5.06 5.14 -3.26
C ASP A 22 3.53 5.17 -3.50
N ALA A 23 2.73 4.87 -2.50
CA ALA A 23 1.27 4.89 -2.60
C ALA A 23 0.72 6.31 -2.77
N LYS A 24 1.23 7.28 -1.98
CA LYS A 24 0.86 8.70 -2.13
C LYS A 24 1.32 9.25 -3.48
N CYS A 25 2.52 8.92 -3.91
CA CYS A 25 3.02 9.31 -5.23
C CYS A 25 2.18 8.73 -6.38
N GLY A 26 1.74 7.48 -6.23
CA GLY A 26 0.83 6.84 -7.19
C GLY A 26 -0.50 7.58 -7.28
N ARG A 27 -1.13 7.91 -6.15
CA ARG A 27 -2.39 8.69 -6.10
C ARG A 27 -2.23 10.08 -6.70
N ILE A 28 -1.16 10.81 -6.36
CA ILE A 28 -0.89 12.12 -6.97
C ILE A 28 -0.85 12.03 -8.50
N LEU A 29 -0.22 11.00 -9.04
CA LEU A 29 -0.15 10.81 -10.48
C LEU A 29 -1.50 10.42 -11.08
N ASP A 30 -2.23 9.53 -10.44
CA ASP A 30 -3.54 9.05 -10.91
C ASP A 30 -4.59 10.18 -10.89
N ASP A 31 -4.58 11.05 -9.87
CA ASP A 31 -5.58 12.10 -9.69
C ASP A 31 -5.25 13.39 -10.48
N TYR A 32 -3.97 13.75 -10.55
CA TYR A 32 -3.56 15.05 -11.08
C TYR A 32 -2.79 15.00 -12.39
N PHE A 33 -2.20 13.87 -12.79
CA PHE A 33 -1.48 13.76 -14.05
C PHE A 33 -2.23 12.97 -15.11
N VAL A 34 -2.70 11.77 -14.78
CA VAL A 34 -3.30 10.83 -15.74
C VAL A 34 -4.48 11.42 -16.50
N PRO A 35 -5.45 12.12 -15.87
CA PRO A 35 -6.59 12.70 -16.59
C PRO A 35 -6.19 13.72 -17.65
N TYR A 36 -5.13 14.48 -17.40
CA TYR A 36 -4.61 15.50 -18.33
C TYR A 36 -3.73 14.90 -19.40
N ARG A 37 -2.94 13.85 -19.09
CA ARG A 37 -2.17 13.09 -20.08
C ARG A 37 -3.09 12.52 -21.16
N ASP A 38 -4.20 11.93 -20.76
CA ASP A 38 -5.14 11.30 -21.67
C ASP A 38 -5.82 12.30 -22.63
N ASN A 39 -5.73 13.61 -22.31
CA ASN A 39 -6.18 14.72 -23.15
C ASN A 39 -5.02 15.47 -23.85
N ASP A 40 -3.79 14.94 -23.82
CA ASP A 40 -2.57 15.60 -24.34
C ASP A 40 -2.21 16.93 -23.62
N GLU A 41 -2.78 17.18 -22.43
CA GLU A 41 -2.54 18.38 -21.64
C GLU A 41 -1.40 18.20 -20.62
N TYR A 42 -0.24 17.71 -21.08
CA TYR A 42 0.91 17.37 -20.22
C TYR A 42 1.38 18.50 -19.32
N THR A 43 1.35 19.75 -19.82
CA THR A 43 1.76 20.92 -19.04
C THR A 43 0.87 21.10 -17.81
N LYS A 44 -0.44 21.01 -18.02
CA LYS A 44 -1.41 21.18 -16.94
C LYS A 44 -1.33 20.05 -15.91
N GLY A 45 -1.25 18.80 -16.38
CA GLY A 45 -1.05 17.64 -15.51
C GLY A 45 0.23 17.74 -14.68
N THR A 46 1.33 18.21 -15.28
CA THR A 46 2.59 18.43 -14.55
C THR A 46 2.46 19.51 -13.48
N GLU A 47 1.84 20.65 -13.82
CA GLU A 47 1.61 21.76 -12.89
C GLU A 47 0.83 21.29 -11.66
N LEU A 48 -0.30 20.64 -11.86
CA LEU A 48 -1.14 20.14 -10.77
C LEU A 48 -0.45 19.06 -9.92
N THR A 49 0.32 18.17 -10.56
CA THR A 49 1.12 17.16 -9.85
C THR A 49 2.17 17.80 -8.95
N VAL A 50 2.83 18.85 -9.41
CA VAL A 50 3.82 19.60 -8.61
C VAL A 50 3.13 20.32 -7.45
N GLU A 51 2.00 20.99 -7.70
CA GLU A 51 1.23 21.66 -6.66
C GLU A 51 0.75 20.69 -5.58
N ALA A 52 0.17 19.56 -5.96
CA ALA A 52 -0.26 18.51 -5.02
C ALA A 52 0.92 17.95 -4.20
N THR A 53 2.07 17.73 -4.83
CA THR A 53 3.29 17.31 -4.14
C THR A 53 3.77 18.36 -3.14
N LEU A 54 3.73 19.64 -3.51
CA LEU A 54 4.11 20.76 -2.62
C LEU A 54 3.15 20.92 -1.45
N ASN A 55 1.84 20.66 -1.62
CA ASN A 55 0.88 20.68 -0.52
C ASN A 55 1.20 19.61 0.52
N VAL A 56 1.50 18.36 0.11
CA VAL A 56 1.93 17.30 1.03
C VAL A 56 3.19 17.69 1.80
N LEU A 57 4.15 18.32 1.14
CA LEU A 57 5.38 18.80 1.79
C LEU A 57 5.11 19.97 2.73
N ALA A 58 4.24 20.89 2.37
CA ALA A 58 3.85 22.02 3.20
C ALA A 58 3.23 21.56 4.51
N ASP A 59 2.35 20.56 4.45
CA ASP A 59 1.72 19.94 5.62
C ASP A 59 2.75 19.21 6.51
N GLU A 60 3.65 18.44 5.93
CA GLU A 60 4.68 17.72 6.68
C GLU A 60 5.63 18.64 7.45
N TYR A 61 5.99 19.77 6.83
CA TYR A 61 6.94 20.72 7.42
C TYR A 61 6.27 21.88 8.15
N ASP A 62 4.94 21.89 8.27
CA ASP A 62 4.15 22.96 8.88
C ASP A 62 4.51 24.35 8.30
N VAL A 63 4.61 24.43 6.97
CA VAL A 63 4.95 25.65 6.25
C VAL A 63 3.83 26.05 5.30
N GLN A 64 3.59 27.35 5.16
CA GLN A 64 2.63 27.87 4.19
C GLN A 64 3.37 28.36 2.94
N ILE A 65 2.99 27.83 1.78
CA ILE A 65 3.52 28.26 0.48
C ILE A 65 2.47 29.15 -0.18
N GLN A 66 2.81 30.43 -0.40
CA GLN A 66 1.90 31.38 -1.03
C GLN A 66 1.66 31.02 -2.50
N GLY A 67 0.40 30.98 -2.91
CA GLY A 67 0.01 30.76 -4.30
C GLY A 67 -0.26 29.30 -4.67
N LEU A 68 -0.18 28.37 -3.71
CA LEU A 68 -0.70 27.02 -3.90
C LEU A 68 -2.23 27.00 -3.76
N ASP A 69 -2.87 26.17 -4.56
CA ASP A 69 -4.29 25.88 -4.39
C ASP A 69 -4.46 24.86 -3.26
N GLU A 70 -4.97 25.34 -2.11
CA GLU A 70 -5.21 24.50 -0.93
C GLU A 70 -6.28 23.40 -1.18
N ASN A 71 -7.04 23.49 -2.27
CA ASN A 71 -8.02 22.48 -2.63
C ASN A 71 -7.39 21.25 -3.33
N LEU A 72 -6.13 21.32 -3.72
CA LEU A 72 -5.34 20.20 -4.26
C LEU A 72 -4.71 19.37 -3.13
N GLN A 73 -5.47 19.09 -2.09
CA GLN A 73 -5.06 18.14 -1.06
C GLN A 73 -5.37 16.73 -1.58
N LEU A 74 -4.43 15.83 -1.37
CA LEU A 74 -4.77 14.41 -1.43
C LEU A 74 -5.82 14.20 -0.34
N GLU A 75 -7.04 13.89 -0.73
CA GLU A 75 -7.92 13.23 0.21
C GLU A 75 -7.11 12.05 0.73
N GLU A 76 -6.81 12.04 2.02
CA GLU A 76 -6.30 10.85 2.67
C GLU A 76 -7.39 9.82 2.45
N GLY A 77 -7.32 9.16 1.29
CA GLY A 77 -8.19 8.06 1.00
C GLY A 77 -7.97 7.09 2.14
N GLU A 78 -9.04 6.75 2.83
CA GLU A 78 -9.13 5.69 3.82
C GLU A 78 -8.76 4.33 3.21
N ASP A 79 -7.72 4.29 2.37
CA ASP A 79 -7.17 3.08 1.75
C ASP A 79 -6.18 2.34 2.66
N GLU A 80 -5.97 2.81 3.87
CA GLU A 80 -5.82 1.86 4.94
C GLU A 80 -7.25 1.39 5.29
N GLU A 81 -7.86 0.63 4.37
CA GLU A 81 -8.81 -0.36 4.81
C GLU A 81 -8.16 -1.01 6.02
N ASP A 82 -8.71 -0.72 7.19
CA ASP A 82 -8.25 -1.22 8.47
C ASP A 82 -8.38 -2.76 8.44
N TYR A 83 -7.50 -3.40 7.64
CA TYR A 83 -7.31 -4.85 7.70
C TYR A 83 -7.05 -5.28 9.13
N THR A 84 -6.59 -4.34 9.96
CA THR A 84 -6.47 -4.50 11.40
C THR A 84 -7.81 -4.79 12.04
N ILE A 85 -8.88 -4.08 11.69
CA ILE A 85 -10.23 -4.34 12.21
C ILE A 85 -10.74 -5.66 11.66
N ILE A 86 -10.60 -5.92 10.36
CA ILE A 86 -10.99 -7.20 9.75
C ILE A 86 -10.20 -8.35 10.36
N PHE A 87 -8.89 -8.19 10.54
CA PHE A 87 -8.04 -9.18 11.19
C PHE A 87 -8.45 -9.44 12.64
N ILE A 88 -8.75 -8.41 13.43
CA ILE A 88 -9.25 -8.54 14.81
C ILE A 88 -10.58 -9.27 14.81
N ILE A 89 -11.52 -8.94 13.92
CA ILE A 89 -12.81 -9.61 13.82
C ILE A 89 -12.63 -11.09 13.48
N VAL A 90 -11.77 -11.42 12.52
CA VAL A 90 -11.46 -12.82 12.15
C VAL A 90 -10.86 -13.59 13.32
N VAL A 91 -9.92 -12.99 14.06
CA VAL A 91 -9.31 -13.61 15.24
C VAL A 91 -10.37 -13.84 16.33
N ILE A 92 -11.28 -12.89 16.57
CA ILE A 92 -12.37 -13.04 17.55
C ILE A 92 -13.31 -14.17 17.12
N ILE A 93 -13.65 -14.28 15.83
CA ILE A 93 -14.51 -15.35 15.31
C ILE A 93 -13.84 -16.71 15.49
N ILE A 94 -12.56 -16.84 15.13
CA ILE A 94 -11.79 -18.09 15.32
C ILE A 94 -11.76 -18.48 16.81
N PHE A 95 -11.50 -17.51 17.69
CA PHE A 95 -11.48 -17.75 19.14
C PHE A 95 -12.85 -18.18 19.68
N ALA A 96 -13.93 -17.53 19.22
CA ALA A 96 -15.29 -17.91 19.59
C ALA A 96 -15.65 -19.32 19.10
N VAL A 97 -15.25 -19.69 17.88
CA VAL A 97 -15.44 -21.04 17.33
C VAL A 97 -14.65 -22.07 18.15
N CYS A 98 -13.40 -21.78 18.53
CA CYS A 98 -12.61 -22.65 19.41
C CYS A 98 -13.30 -22.88 20.76
N LEU A 99 -13.83 -21.83 21.41
CA LEU A 99 -14.55 -21.95 22.67
C LEU A 99 -15.86 -22.76 22.54
N ILE A 100 -16.54 -22.66 21.41
CA ILE A 100 -17.75 -23.45 21.14
C ILE A 100 -17.39 -24.93 20.89
N MET A 101 -16.29 -25.19 20.21
CA MET A 101 -15.81 -26.55 19.96
C MET A 101 -15.33 -27.24 21.25
N GLU A 102 -14.74 -26.50 22.17
CA GLU A 102 -14.30 -27.01 23.48
C GLU A 102 -15.49 -27.37 24.41
N LYS A 103 -16.65 -26.72 24.22
CA LYS A 103 -17.88 -27.02 24.94
C LYS A 103 -18.67 -28.20 24.37
N ASN A 104 -18.39 -28.60 23.12
CA ASN A 104 -18.97 -29.77 22.52
C ASN A 104 -17.98 -30.92 22.67
N ASP A 105 -17.98 -31.57 23.85
CA ASP A 105 -17.41 -32.89 24.04
C ASP A 105 -18.06 -33.86 23.07
N TYR A 106 -17.54 -33.94 21.85
CA TYR A 106 -17.83 -35.07 20.97
C TYR A 106 -17.08 -36.26 21.49
N HIS A 107 -17.78 -37.06 22.29
CA HIS A 107 -17.44 -38.44 22.58
C HIS A 107 -17.47 -39.23 21.25
N GLY A 108 -16.33 -39.43 20.68
CA GLY A 108 -16.17 -40.18 19.47
C GLY A 108 -14.73 -40.66 19.39
N GLY A 109 -14.48 -41.85 19.94
CA GLY A 109 -13.19 -42.50 19.96
C GLY A 109 -12.71 -42.92 18.58
N GLY A 110 -11.39 -43.03 18.44
CA GLY A 110 -10.81 -43.74 17.32
C GLY A 110 -9.44 -43.29 16.89
N GLY A 111 -8.41 -43.98 17.36
CA GLY A 111 -7.32 -44.40 16.50
C GLY A 111 -6.10 -43.49 16.39
N ILE A 112 -5.17 -43.69 17.29
CA ILE A 112 -3.76 -43.34 17.15
C ILE A 112 -3.16 -44.22 16.05
N PHE A 113 -2.57 -43.60 15.02
CA PHE A 113 -1.54 -44.27 14.20
C PHE A 113 -0.25 -43.47 14.30
N VAL A 114 0.66 -44.01 15.10
CA VAL A 114 2.07 -43.70 15.15
C VAL A 114 2.78 -44.49 14.07
N GLY A 115 3.54 -43.81 13.26
CA GLY A 115 4.54 -44.37 12.34
C GLY A 115 5.19 -43.20 11.65
N GLY A 116 6.39 -42.84 11.88
CA GLY A 116 7.66 -43.51 11.85
C GLY A 116 8.40 -43.21 10.58
N GLY A 117 9.40 -42.31 10.64
CA GLY A 117 10.61 -42.41 9.81
C GLY A 117 10.70 -41.48 8.59
N GLY A 118 11.84 -40.75 8.52
CA GLY A 118 12.43 -40.39 7.24
C GLY A 118 12.94 -38.97 7.09
N SER A 119 14.21 -38.78 7.40
CA SER A 119 15.07 -37.62 7.13
C SER A 119 15.29 -37.37 5.65
N SER A 120 15.39 -36.10 5.26
CA SER A 120 16.42 -35.47 4.37
C SER A 120 15.99 -34.07 3.98
N GLY A 121 16.64 -33.03 4.32
CA GLY A 121 17.77 -32.40 3.65
C GLY A 121 17.36 -31.64 2.39
N GLY A 122 17.27 -30.28 2.48
CA GLY A 122 17.10 -29.43 1.31
C GLY A 122 17.10 -27.95 1.67
N SER A 123 18.32 -27.37 1.71
CA SER A 123 18.60 -25.95 1.79
C SER A 123 18.26 -25.28 0.47
N PHE A 124 17.40 -24.27 0.48
CA PHE A 124 17.32 -23.31 -0.62
C PHE A 124 17.36 -21.90 -0.07
N GLY A 125 18.54 -21.30 -0.25
CA GLY A 125 18.72 -19.85 -0.13
C GLY A 125 18.17 -19.18 -1.37
N GLY A 126 17.25 -18.22 -1.19
CA GLY A 126 16.78 -17.33 -2.21
C GLY A 126 16.87 -15.90 -1.68
N GLY A 127 17.87 -15.13 -2.17
CA GLY A 127 17.98 -13.72 -1.89
C GLY A 127 16.95 -12.95 -2.68
N PHE A 128 16.18 -12.09 -2.00
CA PHE A 128 15.32 -11.09 -2.63
C PHE A 128 15.99 -9.73 -2.57
N SER A 129 16.31 -9.19 -3.74
CA SER A 129 16.59 -7.77 -3.94
C SER A 129 15.30 -7.10 -4.38
N GLY A 130 14.64 -6.38 -3.48
CA GLY A 130 13.44 -5.61 -3.79
C GLY A 130 13.83 -4.17 -4.09
N GLY A 131 13.72 -3.76 -5.36
CA GLY A 131 13.65 -2.37 -5.76
C GLY A 131 12.21 -2.10 -6.18
N GLY A 132 11.44 -1.39 -5.37
CA GLY A 132 10.09 -0.97 -5.71
C GLY A 132 10.13 0.38 -6.41
N GLY A 133 9.65 0.45 -7.63
CA GLY A 133 9.38 1.67 -8.36
C GLY A 133 7.97 1.60 -8.94
N ALA A 134 7.12 2.55 -8.60
CA ALA A 134 5.81 2.66 -9.22
C ALA A 134 5.92 3.43 -10.53
N SER A 135 5.49 2.81 -11.63
CA SER A 135 5.35 3.41 -12.95
C SER A 135 3.96 3.11 -13.47
N ARG A 136 3.29 4.12 -13.96
CA ARG A 136 2.04 4.04 -14.71
C ARG A 136 2.05 4.95 -15.91
#